data_c1acbef782897ce940225031a801b4b4
#
_entry.id   c1acbef782897ce940225031a801b4b4
#
_cell.length_a   1.000
_cell.length_b   1.000
_cell.length_c   1.000
_cell.angle_alpha   90.00
_cell.angle_beta   90.00
_cell.angle_gamma   90.00
#
_symmetry.space_group_name_H-M   'P 1'
#
loop_
_entity.id
_entity.type
_entity.pdbx_description
1 polymer ?
#
loop_
_entity_poly.entity_id
_entity_poly.type
_entity_poly.pdbx_seq_one_letter_code
_entity_poly.pdbx_strand_id
1 'polypeptide(L)'
;VLDALDDEIARLRKAIVDHIDQDPDLRQRRGWLESIPGISTRPSAVVLSHLDAFTRCATAKQWVAYAGLDCAIGQSGTSVRRRAAISKRGSAQLRRALYFPALSALTNNPIIRAFGDRLKGNGKRGKVVLCAAMRKLMHIIFGVLKNQQPFDPNAGLAVS
;
A
#
# COMPACT_ATOMS: atom_id res chain seq x y z
N VAL A 1 19.78 -21.91 16.91
CA VAL A 1 18.85 -22.04 15.74
C VAL A 1 18.17 -20.71 15.46
N LEU A 2 17.58 -20.04 16.47
CA LEU A 2 16.90 -18.72 16.27
C LEU A 2 17.90 -17.65 15.82
N ASP A 3 19.06 -17.56 16.46
CA ASP A 3 20.09 -16.58 16.12
C ASP A 3 20.59 -16.74 14.68
N ALA A 4 20.79 -17.98 14.22
CA ALA A 4 21.21 -18.26 12.85
C ALA A 4 20.13 -17.86 11.81
N LEU A 5 18.85 -18.00 12.16
CA LEU A 5 17.75 -17.54 11.31
C LEU A 5 17.67 -16.02 11.27
N ASP A 6 17.89 -15.34 12.38
CA ASP A 6 17.90 -13.89 12.46
C ASP A 6 19.06 -13.30 11.66
N ASP A 7 20.26 -13.90 11.73
CA ASP A 7 21.42 -13.52 10.94
C ASP A 7 21.15 -13.69 9.44
N GLU A 8 20.55 -14.82 9.04
CA GLU A 8 20.19 -15.06 7.63
C GLU A 8 19.14 -14.09 7.13
N ILE A 9 18.13 -13.77 7.94
CA ILE A 9 17.12 -12.76 7.60
C ILE A 9 17.79 -11.38 7.44
N ALA A 10 18.72 -11.02 8.32
CA ALA A 10 19.44 -9.75 8.22
C ALA A 10 20.30 -9.69 6.95
N ARG A 11 21.00 -10.80 6.62
CA ARG A 11 21.79 -10.93 5.40
C ARG A 11 20.94 -10.77 4.14
N LEU A 12 19.80 -11.45 4.07
CA LEU A 12 18.89 -11.36 2.92
C LEU A 12 18.29 -9.96 2.76
N ARG A 13 17.92 -9.32 3.87
CA ARG A 13 17.43 -7.94 3.86
C ARG A 13 18.47 -6.98 3.31
N LYS A 14 19.73 -7.12 3.74
CA LYS A 14 20.83 -6.31 3.23
C LYS A 14 21.01 -6.55 1.73
N ALA A 15 21.05 -7.80 1.28
CA ALA A 15 21.19 -8.14 -0.13
C ALA A 15 20.09 -7.54 -1.02
N ILE A 16 18.84 -7.50 -0.53
CA ILE A 16 17.74 -6.85 -1.24
C ILE A 16 17.98 -5.34 -1.37
N VAL A 17 18.40 -4.68 -0.30
CA VAL A 17 18.68 -3.24 -0.31
C VAL A 17 19.86 -2.95 -1.25
N ASP A 18 20.94 -3.72 -1.14
CA ASP A 18 22.11 -3.57 -1.99
C ASP A 18 21.76 -3.75 -3.48
N HIS A 19 20.92 -4.72 -3.80
CA HIS A 19 20.44 -4.94 -5.16
C HIS A 19 19.63 -3.75 -5.69
N ILE A 20 18.71 -3.19 -4.89
CA ILE A 20 17.96 -2.00 -5.25
C ILE A 20 18.89 -0.80 -5.44
N ASP A 21 19.91 -0.65 -4.60
CA ASP A 21 20.83 0.48 -4.65
C ASP A 21 21.81 0.43 -5.83
N GLN A 22 22.08 -0.77 -6.37
CA GLN A 22 22.89 -0.96 -7.56
C GLN A 22 22.17 -0.54 -8.85
N ASP A 23 20.84 -0.58 -8.87
CA ASP A 23 20.04 -0.15 -10.01
C ASP A 23 19.53 1.30 -9.79
N PRO A 24 19.98 2.27 -10.61
CA PRO A 24 19.58 3.68 -10.47
C PRO A 24 18.06 3.90 -10.55
N ASP A 25 17.35 3.16 -11.41
CA ASP A 25 15.89 3.28 -11.57
C ASP A 25 15.16 2.74 -10.33
N LEU A 26 15.54 1.58 -9.84
CA LEU A 26 14.96 1.02 -8.61
C LEU A 26 15.25 1.89 -7.40
N ARG A 27 16.46 2.42 -7.27
CA ARG A 27 16.84 3.34 -6.20
C ARG A 27 16.01 4.62 -6.23
N GLN A 28 15.80 5.21 -7.41
CA GLN A 28 14.98 6.40 -7.58
C GLN A 28 13.52 6.13 -7.21
N ARG A 29 12.95 5.02 -7.69
CA ARG A 29 11.57 4.61 -7.35
C ARG A 29 11.41 4.33 -5.87
N ARG A 30 12.40 3.72 -5.22
CA ARG A 30 12.42 3.55 -3.76
C ARG A 30 12.34 4.91 -3.07
N GLY A 31 13.14 5.89 -3.49
CA GLY A 31 13.11 7.24 -2.93
C GLY A 31 11.73 7.89 -3.03
N TRP A 32 11.05 7.73 -4.16
CA TRP A 32 9.68 8.21 -4.31
C TRP A 32 8.69 7.49 -3.38
N LEU A 33 8.81 6.19 -3.21
CA LEU A 33 7.95 5.42 -2.30
C LEU A 33 8.18 5.80 -0.84
N GLU A 34 9.44 5.95 -0.43
CA GLU A 34 9.82 6.32 0.94
C GLU A 34 9.49 7.78 1.28
N SER A 35 9.23 8.64 0.28
CA SER A 35 8.70 9.98 0.51
C SER A 35 7.23 9.97 1.01
N ILE A 36 6.52 8.85 0.86
CA ILE A 36 5.15 8.70 1.35
C ILE A 36 5.19 8.44 2.86
N PRO A 37 4.64 9.33 3.72
CA PRO A 37 4.63 9.11 5.16
C PRO A 37 3.95 7.80 5.53
N GLY A 38 4.70 6.94 6.23
CA GLY A 38 4.28 5.58 6.61
C GLY A 38 4.94 4.46 5.81
N ILE A 39 5.61 4.75 4.69
CA ILE A 39 6.36 3.76 3.92
C ILE A 39 7.84 3.84 4.25
N SER A 40 8.42 2.72 4.65
CA SER A 40 9.84 2.53 4.91
C SER A 40 10.47 1.59 3.87
N THR A 41 11.76 1.32 3.99
CA THR A 41 12.56 0.50 3.07
C THR A 41 11.97 -0.91 2.81
N ARG A 42 11.43 -1.59 3.84
CA ARG A 42 10.88 -2.93 3.65
C ARG A 42 9.61 -2.97 2.79
N PRO A 43 8.55 -2.19 3.10
CA PRO A 43 7.38 -2.14 2.23
C PRO A 43 7.69 -1.56 0.84
N SER A 44 8.62 -0.61 0.70
CA SER A 44 9.02 -0.12 -0.62
C SER A 44 9.65 -1.21 -1.47
N ALA A 45 10.55 -2.03 -0.90
CA ALA A 45 11.15 -3.17 -1.60
C ALA A 45 10.10 -4.19 -2.05
N VAL A 46 9.08 -4.49 -1.21
CA VAL A 46 7.99 -5.37 -1.61
C VAL A 46 7.16 -4.76 -2.75
N VAL A 47 6.87 -3.47 -2.72
CA VAL A 47 6.18 -2.80 -3.84
C VAL A 47 7.01 -2.89 -5.12
N LEU A 48 8.31 -2.64 -5.04
CA LEU A 48 9.23 -2.73 -6.19
C LEU A 48 9.32 -4.14 -6.76
N SER A 49 9.23 -5.19 -5.95
CA SER A 49 9.21 -6.58 -6.44
C SER A 49 7.95 -6.91 -7.28
N HIS A 50 6.95 -6.04 -7.28
CA HIS A 50 5.72 -6.18 -8.06
C HIS A 50 5.62 -5.19 -9.24
N LEU A 51 6.73 -4.57 -9.67
CA LEU A 51 6.73 -3.58 -10.77
C LEU A 51 6.16 -4.15 -12.08
N ASP A 52 6.44 -5.41 -12.42
CA ASP A 52 5.89 -6.04 -13.62
C ASP A 52 4.35 -6.09 -13.59
N ALA A 53 3.78 -6.37 -12.43
CA ALA A 53 2.33 -6.33 -12.26
C ALA A 53 1.81 -4.89 -12.28
N PHE A 54 2.56 -3.94 -11.71
CA PHE A 54 2.24 -2.53 -11.72
C PHE A 54 2.18 -1.97 -13.15
N THR A 55 3.16 -2.27 -13.99
CA THR A 55 3.20 -1.80 -15.38
C THR A 55 2.02 -2.27 -16.22
N ARG A 56 1.43 -3.43 -15.87
CA ARG A 56 0.22 -3.97 -16.49
C ARG A 56 -1.08 -3.33 -15.98
N CYS A 57 -1.02 -2.57 -14.89
CA CYS A 57 -2.18 -1.88 -14.35
C CYS A 57 -2.33 -0.49 -14.99
N ALA A 58 -3.39 -0.28 -15.75
CA ALA A 58 -3.70 1.02 -16.34
C ALA A 58 -4.25 2.02 -15.31
N THR A 59 -4.89 1.53 -14.25
CA THR A 59 -5.56 2.34 -13.23
C THR A 59 -5.20 1.91 -11.80
N ALA A 60 -5.30 2.86 -10.87
CA ALA A 60 -5.13 2.58 -9.45
C ALA A 60 -6.14 1.53 -8.92
N LYS A 61 -7.34 1.45 -9.53
CA LYS A 61 -8.34 0.43 -9.16
C LYS A 61 -7.85 -0.99 -9.48
N GLN A 62 -7.20 -1.18 -10.62
CA GLN A 62 -6.60 -2.47 -11.00
C GLN A 62 -5.45 -2.84 -10.05
N TRP A 63 -4.62 -1.86 -9.67
CA TRP A 63 -3.54 -2.04 -8.71
C TRP A 63 -4.07 -2.45 -7.33
N VAL A 64 -5.16 -1.82 -6.86
CA VAL A 64 -5.86 -2.18 -5.62
C VAL A 64 -6.43 -3.60 -5.70
N ALA A 65 -7.04 -3.97 -6.84
CA ALA A 65 -7.57 -5.32 -7.06
C ALA A 65 -6.46 -6.36 -7.10
N TYR A 66 -5.31 -6.05 -7.70
CA TYR A 66 -4.13 -6.91 -7.69
C TYR A 66 -3.64 -7.22 -6.26
N ALA A 67 -3.73 -6.28 -5.33
CA ALA A 67 -3.45 -6.51 -3.91
C ALA A 67 -4.59 -7.22 -3.16
N GLY A 68 -5.76 -7.41 -3.80
CA GLY A 68 -6.96 -7.98 -3.17
C GLY A 68 -7.55 -7.10 -2.08
N LEU A 69 -7.40 -5.78 -2.24
CA LEU A 69 -7.94 -4.75 -1.36
C LEU A 69 -9.23 -4.11 -1.90
N ASP A 70 -9.71 -4.53 -3.06
CA ASP A 70 -11.01 -4.17 -3.61
C ASP A 70 -12.16 -4.70 -2.74
N CYS A 71 -13.31 -4.04 -2.78
CA CYS A 71 -14.48 -4.49 -2.04
C CYS A 71 -15.14 -5.67 -2.76
N ALA A 72 -15.22 -6.81 -2.10
CA ALA A 72 -16.09 -7.89 -2.52
C ALA A 72 -17.53 -7.58 -2.05
N ILE A 73 -18.38 -7.15 -2.95
CA ILE A 73 -19.81 -6.99 -2.69
C ILE A 73 -20.44 -8.35 -2.98
N GLY A 74 -20.68 -9.12 -1.92
CA GLY A 74 -21.46 -10.37 -2.03
C GLY A 74 -22.94 -10.03 -2.17
N GLN A 75 -23.40 -9.73 -3.38
CA GLN A 75 -24.82 -9.73 -3.71
C GLN A 75 -25.15 -11.11 -4.25
N SER A 76 -25.78 -11.92 -3.43
CA SER A 76 -26.42 -13.16 -3.84
C SER A 76 -27.91 -13.05 -3.48
N GLY A 77 -28.73 -12.68 -4.45
CA GLY A 77 -30.18 -12.57 -4.28
C GLY A 77 -30.64 -11.34 -3.46
N THR A 78 -31.92 -11.16 -3.39
CA THR A 78 -32.61 -10.00 -2.76
C THR A 78 -32.57 -9.98 -1.22
N SER A 79 -32.11 -11.05 -0.55
CA SER A 79 -32.25 -11.19 0.90
C SER A 79 -30.98 -11.30 1.72
N VAL A 80 -29.79 -11.49 1.14
CA VAL A 80 -28.53 -11.65 1.89
C VAL A 80 -27.56 -10.50 1.61
N ARG A 81 -27.63 -9.43 2.40
CA ARG A 81 -26.59 -8.40 2.47
C ARG A 81 -25.41 -8.92 3.30
N ARG A 82 -24.41 -9.52 2.66
CA ARG A 82 -23.13 -9.82 3.32
C ARG A 82 -22.42 -8.51 3.63
N ARG A 83 -21.78 -8.43 4.82
CA ARG A 83 -20.94 -7.29 5.19
C ARG A 83 -19.87 -7.11 4.13
N ALA A 84 -19.70 -5.88 3.65
CA ALA A 84 -18.63 -5.54 2.72
C ALA A 84 -17.26 -5.94 3.31
N ALA A 85 -16.52 -6.75 2.58
CA ALA A 85 -15.18 -7.21 2.94
C ALA A 85 -14.22 -6.96 1.77
N ILE A 86 -12.92 -6.97 2.03
CA ILE A 86 -11.92 -6.97 0.96
C ILE A 86 -11.94 -8.32 0.25
N SER A 87 -11.68 -8.32 -1.07
CA SER A 87 -11.79 -9.53 -1.91
C SER A 87 -10.78 -10.61 -1.52
N LYS A 88 -9.60 -10.21 -1.08
CA LYS A 88 -8.42 -11.05 -0.80
C LYS A 88 -7.95 -11.89 -2.00
N ARG A 89 -8.48 -11.64 -3.20
CA ARG A 89 -8.20 -12.37 -4.44
C ARG A 89 -6.95 -11.83 -5.13
N GLY A 90 -5.87 -11.61 -4.45
CA GLY A 90 -4.69 -11.02 -5.06
C GLY A 90 -3.45 -11.28 -4.22
N SER A 91 -2.38 -10.52 -4.47
CA SER A 91 -1.10 -10.68 -3.79
C SER A 91 -1.25 -10.53 -2.27
N ALA A 92 -1.18 -11.66 -1.56
CA ALA A 92 -1.17 -11.66 -0.10
C ALA A 92 0.12 -11.01 0.45
N GLN A 93 1.23 -11.14 -0.27
CA GLN A 93 2.51 -10.55 0.10
C GLN A 93 2.40 -9.01 0.11
N LEU A 94 1.93 -8.42 -0.98
CA LEU A 94 1.75 -6.98 -1.10
C LEU A 94 0.76 -6.45 -0.04
N ARG A 95 -0.36 -7.15 0.16
CA ARG A 95 -1.34 -6.78 1.17
C ARG A 95 -0.77 -6.81 2.59
N ARG A 96 0.01 -7.85 2.95
CA ARG A 96 0.68 -7.95 4.26
C ARG A 96 1.71 -6.84 4.45
N ALA A 97 2.50 -6.53 3.41
CA ALA A 97 3.52 -5.50 3.47
C ALA A 97 2.94 -4.11 3.72
N LEU A 98 1.68 -3.85 3.32
CA LEU A 98 1.01 -2.56 3.50
C LEU A 98 0.25 -2.39 4.82
N TYR A 99 0.16 -3.43 5.63
CA TYR A 99 -0.59 -3.38 6.89
C TYR A 99 -0.01 -2.35 7.88
N PHE A 100 1.26 -2.49 8.25
CA PHE A 100 1.93 -1.56 9.16
C PHE A 100 2.15 -0.17 8.55
N PRO A 101 2.53 -0.01 7.28
CA PRO A 101 2.52 1.28 6.61
C PRO A 101 1.20 2.03 6.70
N ALA A 102 0.07 1.32 6.52
CA ALA A 102 -1.24 1.95 6.63
C ALA A 102 -1.57 2.39 8.06
N LEU A 103 -1.17 1.61 9.08
CA LEU A 103 -1.28 2.01 10.49
C LEU A 103 -0.47 3.27 10.77
N SER A 104 0.79 3.31 10.34
CA SER A 104 1.66 4.47 10.46
C SER A 104 1.10 5.68 9.70
N ALA A 105 0.58 5.47 8.50
CA ALA A 105 0.01 6.53 7.68
C ALA A 105 -1.27 7.13 8.28
N LEU A 106 -2.08 6.37 9.01
CA LEU A 106 -3.23 6.89 9.77
C LEU A 106 -2.84 7.91 10.84
N THR A 107 -1.58 7.92 11.26
CA THR A 107 -1.05 8.88 12.23
C THR A 107 -0.24 9.98 11.55
N ASN A 108 0.63 9.62 10.59
CA ASN A 108 1.68 10.49 10.09
C ASN A 108 1.41 11.06 8.69
N ASN A 109 0.51 10.47 7.92
CA ASN A 109 0.18 10.96 6.57
C ASN A 109 -1.07 11.86 6.63
N PRO A 110 -0.97 13.15 6.31
CA PRO A 110 -2.08 14.09 6.48
C PRO A 110 -3.33 13.69 5.69
N ILE A 111 -3.16 13.17 4.47
CA ILE A 111 -4.28 12.76 3.61
C ILE A 111 -4.97 11.51 4.18
N ILE A 112 -4.19 10.51 4.61
CA ILE A 112 -4.74 9.25 5.12
C ILE A 112 -5.31 9.45 6.53
N ARG A 113 -4.69 10.30 7.35
CA ARG A 113 -5.19 10.66 8.68
C ARG A 113 -6.56 11.32 8.59
N ALA A 114 -6.69 12.39 7.81
CA ALA A 114 -7.97 13.09 7.62
C ALA A 114 -9.07 12.15 7.07
N PHE A 115 -8.71 11.27 6.13
CA PHE A 115 -9.61 10.25 5.61
C PHE A 115 -10.03 9.23 6.68
N GLY A 116 -9.09 8.76 7.51
CA GLY A 116 -9.35 7.83 8.60
C GLY A 116 -10.24 8.44 9.68
N ASP A 117 -10.00 9.68 10.07
CA ASP A 117 -10.77 10.38 11.09
C ASP A 117 -12.22 10.63 10.61
N ARG A 118 -12.41 10.97 9.34
CA ARG A 118 -13.76 11.06 8.74
C ARG A 118 -14.49 9.71 8.81
N LEU A 119 -13.83 8.60 8.53
CA LEU A 119 -14.45 7.27 8.60
C LEU A 119 -14.81 6.88 10.03
N LYS A 120 -13.95 7.22 11.01
CA LYS A 120 -14.23 7.00 12.43
C LYS A 120 -15.41 7.83 12.89
N GLY A 121 -15.47 9.12 12.50
CA GLY A 121 -16.60 10.01 12.77
C GLY A 121 -17.93 9.48 12.22
N ASN A 122 -17.89 8.75 11.09
CA ASN A 122 -19.04 8.04 10.51
C ASN A 122 -19.29 6.66 11.15
N GLY A 123 -18.74 6.37 12.32
CA GLY A 123 -18.98 5.13 13.07
C GLY A 123 -18.33 3.87 12.48
N LYS A 124 -17.35 4.01 11.58
CA LYS A 124 -16.66 2.83 11.01
C LYS A 124 -15.69 2.22 12.03
N ARG A 125 -15.71 0.88 12.13
CA ARG A 125 -14.82 0.13 13.05
C ARG A 125 -13.37 0.20 12.59
N GLY A 126 -12.42 0.10 13.53
CA GLY A 126 -10.97 0.23 13.28
C GLY A 126 -10.44 -0.65 12.14
N LYS A 127 -10.86 -1.92 12.05
CA LYS A 127 -10.48 -2.82 10.93
C LYS A 127 -10.95 -2.31 9.56
N VAL A 128 -12.14 -1.71 9.49
CA VAL A 128 -12.68 -1.14 8.25
C VAL A 128 -11.89 0.10 7.87
N VAL A 129 -11.58 0.96 8.86
CA VAL A 129 -10.75 2.15 8.66
C VAL A 129 -9.36 1.77 8.15
N LEU A 130 -8.73 0.74 8.74
CA LEU A 130 -7.43 0.27 8.31
C LEU A 130 -7.44 -0.29 6.88
N CYS A 131 -8.41 -1.13 6.53
CA CYS A 131 -8.54 -1.64 5.15
C CYS A 131 -8.76 -0.49 4.14
N ALA A 132 -9.54 0.51 4.52
CA ALA A 132 -9.75 1.70 3.70
C ALA A 132 -8.46 2.54 3.56
N ALA A 133 -7.67 2.68 4.65
CA ALA A 133 -6.36 3.32 4.63
C ALA A 133 -5.37 2.57 3.73
N MET A 134 -5.32 1.24 3.79
CA MET A 134 -4.50 0.41 2.88
C MET A 134 -4.86 0.66 1.41
N ARG A 135 -6.16 0.72 1.09
CA ARG A 135 -6.62 1.06 -0.27
C ARG A 135 -6.18 2.46 -0.68
N LYS A 136 -6.36 3.45 0.20
CA LYS A 136 -5.95 4.84 -0.07
C LYS A 136 -4.44 4.94 -0.29
N LEU A 137 -3.66 4.21 0.53
CA LEU A 137 -2.20 4.12 0.38
C LEU A 137 -1.81 3.53 -0.97
N MET A 138 -2.48 2.47 -1.44
CA MET A 138 -2.26 1.89 -2.77
C MET A 138 -2.54 2.90 -3.90
N HIS A 139 -3.57 3.74 -3.76
CA HIS A 139 -3.81 4.81 -4.73
C HIS A 139 -2.69 5.85 -4.75
N ILE A 140 -2.16 6.22 -3.58
CA ILE A 140 -1.04 7.15 -3.46
C ILE A 140 0.22 6.54 -4.09
N ILE A 141 0.54 5.28 -3.75
CA ILE A 141 1.67 4.53 -4.36
C ILE A 141 1.54 4.52 -5.89
N PHE A 142 0.33 4.22 -6.40
CA PHE A 142 0.09 4.21 -7.83
C PHE A 142 0.37 5.59 -8.47
N GLY A 143 -0.13 6.67 -7.86
CA GLY A 143 0.09 8.03 -8.33
C GLY A 143 1.56 8.42 -8.35
N VAL A 144 2.28 8.15 -7.27
CA VAL A 144 3.72 8.44 -7.12
C VAL A 144 4.53 7.70 -8.19
N LEU A 145 4.32 6.40 -8.37
CA LEU A 145 5.04 5.61 -9.38
C LEU A 145 4.63 5.97 -10.82
N LYS A 146 3.36 6.28 -11.06
CA LYS A 146 2.85 6.63 -12.38
C LYS A 146 3.36 8.00 -12.85
N ASN A 147 3.37 8.98 -11.92
CA ASN A 147 3.83 10.33 -12.21
C ASN A 147 5.35 10.48 -12.09
N GLN A 148 6.05 9.45 -11.58
CA GLN A 148 7.51 9.45 -11.38
C GLN A 148 7.99 10.66 -10.55
N GLN A 149 7.26 10.96 -9.48
CA GLN A 149 7.51 12.09 -8.60
C GLN A 149 7.36 11.70 -7.13
N PRO A 150 8.09 12.35 -6.22
CA PRO A 150 7.87 12.17 -4.78
C PRO A 150 6.43 12.49 -4.37
N PHE A 151 6.03 11.99 -3.21
CA PHE A 151 4.73 12.27 -2.64
C PHE A 151 4.59 13.77 -2.33
N ASP A 152 3.52 14.38 -2.86
CA ASP A 152 3.11 15.74 -2.52
C ASP A 152 1.71 15.68 -1.88
N PRO A 153 1.58 16.11 -0.60
CA PRO A 153 0.28 16.15 0.07
C PRO A 153 -0.72 17.11 -0.58
N ASN A 154 -0.23 18.07 -1.37
CA ASN A 154 -1.06 19.10 -2.03
C ASN A 154 -1.47 18.71 -3.46
N ALA A 155 -0.86 17.68 -4.04
CA ALA A 155 -1.13 17.27 -5.43
C ALA A 155 -2.60 16.87 -5.69
N GLY A 156 -3.39 16.59 -4.64
CA GLY A 156 -4.82 16.28 -4.75
C GLY A 156 -5.76 17.49 -4.58
N LEU A 157 -5.23 18.65 -4.25
CA LEU A 157 -6.01 19.89 -4.04
C LEU A 157 -6.10 20.74 -5.31
N ALA A 158 -5.33 20.43 -6.34
CA ALA A 158 -5.25 21.20 -7.58
C ALA A 158 -6.30 20.83 -8.64
N VAL A 159 -7.24 19.92 -8.33
CA VAL A 159 -8.34 19.54 -9.22
C VAL A 159 -9.65 19.64 -8.44
N SER A 160 -10.14 20.84 -8.36
CA SER A 160 -11.53 21.18 -8.01
C SER A 160 -12.13 21.97 -9.16
#